data_dffc2712a20fe509e8f3ac6aa1f52fdf
#
_entry.id   dffc2712a20fe509e8f3ac6aa1f52fdf
#
_cell.length_a   1.000
_cell.length_b   1.000
_cell.length_c   1.000
_cell.angle_alpha   90.00
_cell.angle_beta   90.00
_cell.angle_gamma   90.00
#
_symmetry.space_group_name_H-M   'P 1'
#
loop_
_entity.id
_entity.type
_entity.pdbx_description
1 polymer ?
#
loop_
_entity_poly.entity_id
_entity_poly.type
_entity_poly.pdbx_seq_one_letter_code
_entity_poly.pdbx_strand_id
1 'polypeptide(L)'
;MFSQYNRGFSLLELLVVVVIIGILATMFTLSIGLTSGDRELEREIDRLEALLQLASEDAVLRGRELGIRFYPDAYEFSALDPVENRWVVVAGDPLLRERKMEQDVELVVTIEGRELDLEKASEERDEWLQANTGQDPEDEEAEEDDEKKAAYRPQVFLFSSGDLSPPFKVEMRRQFGDLRLMLEINEFGEMELTRDSF
;
A
#
# COMPACT_ATOMS: atom_id res chain seq x y z
N MET A 1 73.17 -4.65 -19.22
CA MET A 1 72.39 -5.79 -19.74
C MET A 1 71.44 -6.21 -18.62
N PHE A 2 70.24 -5.66 -18.59
CA PHE A 2 69.22 -5.92 -17.53
C PHE A 2 68.41 -7.15 -17.95
N SER A 3 68.54 -8.25 -17.22
CA SER A 3 67.73 -9.45 -17.40
C SER A 3 66.33 -9.16 -16.87
N GLN A 4 65.32 -9.09 -17.75
CA GLN A 4 63.94 -9.03 -17.37
C GLN A 4 63.50 -10.41 -16.89
N TYR A 5 63.22 -10.53 -15.60
CA TYR A 5 62.59 -11.70 -15.00
C TYR A 5 61.11 -11.74 -15.39
N ASN A 6 60.75 -12.55 -16.37
CA ASN A 6 59.37 -12.86 -16.69
C ASN A 6 58.79 -13.77 -15.57
N ARG A 7 58.07 -13.17 -14.62
CA ARG A 7 57.28 -13.93 -13.64
C ARG A 7 55.99 -14.37 -14.31
N GLY A 8 55.86 -15.65 -14.59
CA GLY A 8 54.59 -16.25 -15.01
C GLY A 8 53.60 -16.33 -13.85
N PHE A 9 52.31 -16.08 -14.13
CA PHE A 9 51.23 -16.28 -13.17
C PHE A 9 51.08 -17.75 -12.80
N SER A 10 50.99 -18.07 -11.52
CA SER A 10 50.81 -19.44 -11.08
C SER A 10 49.30 -19.83 -11.17
N LEU A 11 49.02 -21.10 -11.47
CA LEU A 11 47.66 -21.65 -11.48
C LEU A 11 46.89 -21.39 -10.15
N LEU A 12 47.63 -21.45 -9.04
CA LEU A 12 47.11 -21.20 -7.70
C LEU A 12 46.66 -19.72 -7.53
N GLU A 13 47.43 -18.78 -8.05
CA GLU A 13 47.15 -17.35 -7.99
C GLU A 13 45.87 -17.01 -8.78
N LEU A 14 45.71 -17.65 -9.96
CA LEU A 14 44.51 -17.48 -10.78
C LEU A 14 43.27 -18.07 -10.10
N LEU A 15 43.44 -19.22 -9.41
CA LEU A 15 42.34 -19.83 -8.65
C LEU A 15 41.90 -18.93 -7.48
N VAL A 16 42.85 -18.36 -6.72
CA VAL A 16 42.54 -17.46 -5.60
C VAL A 16 41.85 -16.20 -6.09
N VAL A 17 42.28 -15.62 -7.22
CA VAL A 17 41.65 -14.43 -7.80
C VAL A 17 40.20 -14.72 -8.21
N VAL A 18 39.93 -15.85 -8.85
CA VAL A 18 38.56 -16.24 -9.24
C VAL A 18 37.67 -16.45 -8.00
N VAL A 19 38.19 -17.06 -6.93
CA VAL A 19 37.42 -17.21 -5.67
C VAL A 19 37.12 -15.86 -5.05
N ILE A 20 38.07 -14.93 -4.99
CA ILE A 20 37.86 -13.60 -4.45
C ILE A 20 36.81 -12.83 -5.28
N ILE A 21 36.90 -12.88 -6.62
CA ILE A 21 35.92 -12.27 -7.51
C ILE A 21 34.53 -12.88 -7.29
N GLY A 22 34.44 -14.20 -7.12
CA GLY A 22 33.16 -14.88 -6.83
C GLY A 22 32.54 -14.41 -5.52
N ILE A 23 33.33 -14.27 -4.45
CA ILE A 23 32.86 -13.76 -3.15
C ILE A 23 32.39 -12.29 -3.26
N LEU A 24 33.19 -11.46 -3.93
CA LEU A 24 32.83 -10.06 -4.14
C LEU A 24 31.58 -9.92 -4.99
N ALA A 25 31.43 -10.71 -6.04
CA ALA A 25 30.23 -10.71 -6.89
C ALA A 25 28.94 -11.09 -6.11
N THR A 26 29.04 -12.08 -5.21
CA THR A 26 27.90 -12.44 -4.35
C THR A 26 27.53 -11.34 -3.34
N MET A 27 28.50 -10.64 -2.77
CA MET A 27 28.24 -9.50 -1.88
C MET A 27 27.58 -8.33 -2.62
N PHE A 28 27.99 -8.06 -3.87
CA PHE A 28 27.38 -7.01 -4.70
C PHE A 28 25.91 -7.32 -5.05
N THR A 29 25.59 -8.56 -5.38
CA THR A 29 24.19 -8.96 -5.71
C THR A 29 23.27 -8.84 -4.52
N LEU A 30 23.70 -9.18 -3.32
CA LEU A 30 22.91 -8.99 -2.08
C LEU A 30 22.67 -7.52 -1.76
N SER A 31 23.66 -6.65 -1.97
CA SER A 31 23.54 -5.20 -1.69
C SER A 31 22.57 -4.48 -2.61
N ILE A 32 22.44 -4.89 -3.88
CA ILE A 32 21.53 -4.26 -4.85
C ILE A 32 20.07 -4.63 -4.55
N GLY A 33 19.81 -5.85 -4.08
CA GLY A 33 18.46 -6.31 -3.73
C GLY A 33 17.83 -5.54 -2.58
N LEU A 34 18.60 -5.26 -1.54
CA LEU A 34 18.12 -4.51 -0.36
C LEU A 34 17.75 -3.05 -0.70
N THR A 35 18.59 -2.37 -1.50
CA THR A 35 18.33 -0.98 -1.91
C THR A 35 17.18 -0.78 -2.91
N SER A 36 16.84 -1.79 -3.71
CA SER A 36 15.71 -1.69 -4.64
C SER A 36 14.37 -1.78 -3.90
N GLY A 37 14.26 -2.70 -2.95
CA GLY A 37 13.08 -2.91 -2.15
C GLY A 37 12.71 -1.73 -1.27
N ASP A 38 13.68 -1.09 -0.66
CA ASP A 38 13.45 0.11 0.15
C ASP A 38 12.88 1.26 -0.68
N ARG A 39 13.39 1.45 -1.91
CA ARG A 39 12.87 2.46 -2.84
C ARG A 39 11.45 2.17 -3.33
N GLU A 40 11.07 0.91 -3.41
CA GLU A 40 9.70 0.52 -3.77
C GLU A 40 8.75 0.80 -2.61
N LEU A 41 9.16 0.47 -1.38
CA LEU A 41 8.41 0.78 -0.18
C LEU A 41 8.22 2.30 -0.01
N GLU A 42 9.28 3.10 -0.21
CA GLU A 42 9.20 4.56 -0.20
C GLU A 42 8.22 5.09 -1.25
N ARG A 43 8.28 4.56 -2.48
CA ARG A 43 7.34 4.97 -3.54
C ARG A 43 5.88 4.62 -3.20
N GLU A 44 5.65 3.52 -2.51
CA GLU A 44 4.29 3.10 -2.17
C GLU A 44 3.69 3.98 -1.07
N ILE A 45 4.46 4.32 -0.03
CA ILE A 45 3.99 5.23 1.02
C ILE A 45 3.81 6.66 0.49
N ASP A 46 4.76 7.16 -0.32
CA ASP A 46 4.66 8.48 -0.95
C ASP A 46 3.44 8.55 -1.90
N ARG A 47 3.13 7.45 -2.58
CA ARG A 47 1.91 7.34 -3.40
C ARG A 47 0.64 7.38 -2.56
N LEU A 48 0.60 6.65 -1.45
CA LEU A 48 -0.56 6.66 -0.54
C LEU A 48 -0.79 8.06 0.01
N GLU A 49 0.27 8.74 0.47
CA GLU A 49 0.22 10.12 0.95
C GLU A 49 -0.37 11.06 -0.12
N ALA A 50 0.18 11.01 -1.35
CA ALA A 50 -0.28 11.85 -2.46
C ALA A 50 -1.74 11.57 -2.85
N LEU A 51 -2.18 10.31 -2.80
CA LEU A 51 -3.57 9.93 -3.11
C LEU A 51 -4.55 10.33 -2.00
N LEU A 52 -4.14 10.26 -0.74
CA LEU A 52 -4.95 10.77 0.38
C LEU A 52 -5.14 12.28 0.29
N GLN A 53 -4.05 13.02 -0.01
CA GLN A 53 -4.14 14.45 -0.23
C GLN A 53 -5.07 14.79 -1.41
N LEU A 54 -4.89 14.10 -2.54
CA LEU A 54 -5.74 14.30 -3.72
C LEU A 54 -7.21 13.99 -3.42
N ALA A 55 -7.49 12.90 -2.68
CA ALA A 55 -8.85 12.52 -2.32
C ALA A 55 -9.49 13.56 -1.39
N SER A 56 -8.75 14.08 -0.42
CA SER A 56 -9.21 15.16 0.47
C SER A 56 -9.54 16.43 -0.32
N GLU A 57 -8.65 16.85 -1.22
CA GLU A 57 -8.87 18.01 -2.10
C GLU A 57 -10.10 17.78 -3.01
N ASP A 58 -10.27 16.60 -3.58
CA ASP A 58 -11.39 16.24 -4.43
C ASP A 58 -12.72 16.24 -3.66
N ALA A 59 -12.73 15.74 -2.40
CA ALA A 59 -13.88 15.76 -1.53
C ALA A 59 -14.37 17.22 -1.31
N VAL A 60 -13.46 18.12 -0.98
CA VAL A 60 -13.75 19.55 -0.78
C VAL A 60 -14.21 20.21 -2.07
N LEU A 61 -13.48 20.02 -3.18
CA LEU A 61 -13.76 20.71 -4.44
C LEU A 61 -15.11 20.30 -5.07
N ARG A 62 -15.47 19.02 -4.94
CA ARG A 62 -16.70 18.47 -5.51
C ARG A 62 -17.85 18.44 -4.50
N GLY A 63 -17.60 18.76 -3.24
CA GLY A 63 -18.60 18.72 -2.17
C GLY A 63 -19.17 17.32 -1.97
N ARG A 64 -18.32 16.28 -2.04
CA ARG A 64 -18.72 14.88 -1.88
C ARG A 64 -17.92 14.21 -0.76
N GLU A 65 -18.55 13.22 -0.12
CA GLU A 65 -17.88 12.42 0.87
C GLU A 65 -17.09 11.28 0.19
N LEU A 66 -15.81 11.17 0.50
CA LEU A 66 -14.96 10.06 0.08
C LEU A 66 -14.57 9.21 1.27
N GLY A 67 -14.12 8.00 1.01
CA GLY A 67 -13.61 7.11 2.02
C GLY A 67 -12.50 6.23 1.47
N ILE A 68 -11.67 5.71 2.37
CA ILE A 68 -10.64 4.74 2.03
C ILE A 68 -10.86 3.46 2.82
N ARG A 69 -10.57 2.33 2.18
CA ARG A 69 -10.58 1.01 2.76
C ARG A 69 -9.24 0.32 2.49
N PHE A 70 -8.68 -0.25 3.54
CA PHE A 70 -7.42 -0.97 3.52
C PHE A 70 -7.66 -2.47 3.61
N TYR A 71 -6.82 -3.22 2.90
CA TYR A 71 -6.74 -4.67 2.86
C TYR A 71 -5.30 -5.11 3.08
N PRO A 72 -5.02 -6.40 3.30
CA PRO A 72 -3.64 -6.84 3.53
C PRO A 72 -2.66 -6.50 2.40
N ASP A 73 -3.16 -6.52 1.15
CA ASP A 73 -2.36 -6.34 -0.07
C ASP A 73 -2.82 -5.17 -0.94
N ALA A 74 -3.79 -4.39 -0.49
CA ALA A 74 -4.39 -3.33 -1.31
C ALA A 74 -5.03 -2.22 -0.47
N TYR A 75 -5.33 -1.12 -1.12
CA TYR A 75 -6.27 -0.10 -0.63
C TYR A 75 -7.11 0.45 -1.77
N GLU A 76 -8.31 0.91 -1.46
CA GLU A 76 -9.25 1.45 -2.44
C GLU A 76 -10.00 2.66 -1.90
N PHE A 77 -10.45 3.50 -2.82
CA PHE A 77 -11.27 4.66 -2.50
C PHE A 77 -12.72 4.41 -2.91
N SER A 78 -13.63 4.93 -2.11
CA SER A 78 -15.07 4.93 -2.36
C SER A 78 -15.65 6.32 -2.21
N ALA A 79 -16.78 6.57 -2.86
CA ALA A 79 -17.54 7.80 -2.74
C ALA A 79 -18.94 7.47 -2.21
N LEU A 80 -19.48 8.34 -1.36
CA LEU A 80 -20.86 8.23 -0.92
C LEU A 80 -21.79 8.71 -2.05
N ASP A 81 -22.67 7.82 -2.51
CA ASP A 81 -23.79 8.22 -3.35
C ASP A 81 -24.88 8.85 -2.46
N PRO A 82 -25.15 10.17 -2.61
CA PRO A 82 -26.09 10.85 -1.73
C PRO A 82 -27.56 10.49 -2.02
N VAL A 83 -27.86 9.91 -3.19
CA VAL A 83 -29.22 9.53 -3.58
C VAL A 83 -29.57 8.17 -2.98
N GLU A 84 -28.67 7.21 -3.13
CA GLU A 84 -28.88 5.85 -2.64
C GLU A 84 -28.34 5.64 -1.22
N ASN A 85 -27.67 6.65 -0.66
CA ASN A 85 -27.02 6.62 0.67
C ASN A 85 -26.13 5.40 0.87
N ARG A 86 -25.37 5.04 -0.17
CA ARG A 86 -24.45 3.91 -0.17
C ARG A 86 -23.05 4.30 -0.65
N TRP A 87 -22.06 3.57 -0.17
CA TRP A 87 -20.68 3.73 -0.63
C TRP A 87 -20.45 2.97 -1.94
N VAL A 88 -19.84 3.65 -2.91
CA VAL A 88 -19.55 3.10 -4.24
C VAL A 88 -18.06 3.21 -4.50
N VAL A 89 -17.43 2.11 -4.91
CA VAL A 89 -16.00 2.10 -5.26
C VAL A 89 -15.75 3.02 -6.44
N VAL A 90 -14.71 3.86 -6.35
CA VAL A 90 -14.32 4.81 -7.40
C VAL A 90 -13.48 4.09 -8.47
N ALA A 91 -14.05 3.07 -9.11
CA ALA A 91 -13.33 2.25 -10.09
C ALA A 91 -13.02 2.97 -11.41
N GLY A 92 -13.82 3.96 -11.79
CA GLY A 92 -13.68 4.70 -13.05
C GLY A 92 -12.67 5.85 -13.01
N ASP A 93 -12.14 6.20 -11.85
CA ASP A 93 -11.14 7.26 -11.70
C ASP A 93 -9.73 6.67 -11.87
N PRO A 94 -8.90 7.21 -12.77
CA PRO A 94 -7.56 6.68 -13.00
C PRO A 94 -6.62 6.86 -11.81
N LEU A 95 -6.91 7.78 -10.89
CA LEU A 95 -6.09 8.10 -9.72
C LEU A 95 -6.60 7.39 -8.47
N LEU A 96 -7.89 7.46 -8.17
CA LEU A 96 -8.51 6.94 -6.95
C LEU A 96 -9.01 5.48 -7.07
N ARG A 97 -8.59 4.75 -8.10
CA ARG A 97 -8.89 3.31 -8.23
C ARG A 97 -8.15 2.48 -7.18
N GLU A 98 -8.57 1.24 -7.01
CA GLU A 98 -7.86 0.25 -6.20
C GLU A 98 -6.36 0.20 -6.54
N ARG A 99 -5.54 0.11 -5.51
CA ARG A 99 -4.08 -0.03 -5.59
C ARG A 99 -3.64 -1.28 -4.87
N LYS A 100 -3.06 -2.20 -5.62
CA LYS A 100 -2.41 -3.38 -5.07
C LYS A 100 -0.97 -3.06 -4.73
N MET A 101 -0.53 -3.55 -3.57
CA MET A 101 0.86 -3.48 -3.13
C MET A 101 1.63 -4.72 -3.59
N GLU A 102 2.94 -4.67 -3.51
CA GLU A 102 3.78 -5.83 -3.76
C GLU A 102 3.63 -6.89 -2.67
N GLN A 103 3.79 -8.17 -3.04
CA GLN A 103 3.51 -9.31 -2.16
C GLN A 103 4.36 -9.38 -0.88
N ASP A 104 5.49 -8.68 -0.84
CA ASP A 104 6.41 -8.65 0.30
C ASP A 104 6.27 -7.39 1.16
N VAL A 105 5.32 -6.50 0.83
CA VAL A 105 4.95 -5.35 1.65
C VAL A 105 3.87 -5.75 2.62
N GLU A 106 4.15 -5.62 3.89
CA GLU A 106 3.20 -5.79 4.98
C GLU A 106 2.63 -4.43 5.38
N LEU A 107 1.30 -4.35 5.39
CA LEU A 107 0.54 -3.16 5.76
C LEU A 107 -0.05 -3.36 7.16
N VAL A 108 0.19 -2.40 8.04
CA VAL A 108 -0.46 -2.35 9.35
C VAL A 108 -1.17 -1.01 9.47
N VAL A 109 -2.46 -1.04 9.73
CA VAL A 109 -3.29 0.17 9.91
C VAL A 109 -3.77 0.23 11.35
N THR A 110 -3.55 1.36 11.99
CA THR A 110 -4.00 1.62 13.36
C THR A 110 -5.00 2.78 13.37
N ILE A 111 -6.18 2.54 13.90
CA ILE A 111 -7.25 3.52 14.06
C ILE A 111 -7.55 3.67 15.55
N GLU A 112 -7.51 4.89 16.06
CA GLU A 112 -7.76 5.18 17.49
C GLU A 112 -6.92 4.30 18.44
N GLY A 113 -5.67 4.00 18.05
CA GLY A 113 -4.75 3.19 18.84
C GLY A 113 -5.02 1.67 18.81
N ARG A 114 -5.93 1.21 17.93
CA ARG A 114 -6.21 -0.21 17.71
C ARG A 114 -5.79 -0.61 16.31
N GLU A 115 -5.05 -1.69 16.21
CA GLU A 115 -4.72 -2.30 14.93
C GLU A 115 -5.99 -2.84 14.26
N LEU A 116 -6.12 -2.54 12.98
CA LEU A 116 -7.25 -2.96 12.16
C LEU A 116 -7.02 -4.39 11.66
N ASP A 117 -8.04 -5.21 11.75
CA ASP A 117 -8.04 -6.56 11.17
C ASP A 117 -8.28 -6.48 9.66
N LEU A 118 -7.19 -6.43 8.90
CA LEU A 118 -7.23 -6.30 7.44
C LEU A 118 -7.68 -7.59 6.76
N GLU A 119 -7.42 -8.76 7.37
CA GLU A 119 -7.88 -10.05 6.84
C GLU A 119 -9.41 -10.11 6.86
N LYS A 120 -10.01 -9.71 7.98
CA LYS A 120 -11.45 -9.60 8.10
C LYS A 120 -12.04 -8.63 7.07
N ALA A 121 -11.37 -7.50 6.84
CA ALA A 121 -11.80 -6.54 5.81
C ALA A 121 -11.76 -7.14 4.40
N SER A 122 -10.80 -8.04 4.11
CA SER A 122 -10.72 -8.77 2.85
C SER A 122 -11.83 -9.80 2.71
N GLU A 123 -12.12 -10.56 3.76
CA GLU A 123 -13.23 -11.53 3.79
C GLU A 123 -14.59 -10.83 3.54
N GLU A 124 -14.85 -9.72 4.23
CA GLU A 124 -16.06 -8.90 4.04
C GLU A 124 -16.19 -8.39 2.59
N ARG A 125 -15.06 -8.00 1.95
CA ARG A 125 -15.06 -7.60 0.54
C ARG A 125 -15.45 -8.75 -0.37
N ASP A 126 -14.85 -9.91 -0.16
CA ASP A 126 -15.07 -11.08 -1.01
C ASP A 126 -16.53 -11.59 -0.88
N GLU A 127 -17.09 -11.57 0.32
CA GLU A 127 -18.50 -11.86 0.55
C GLU A 127 -19.41 -10.86 -0.18
N TRP A 128 -19.08 -9.56 -0.10
CA TRP A 128 -19.84 -8.52 -0.80
C TRP A 128 -19.77 -8.67 -2.31
N LEU A 129 -18.57 -8.95 -2.87
CA LEU A 129 -18.39 -9.18 -4.31
C LEU A 129 -19.19 -10.41 -4.78
N GLN A 130 -19.18 -11.51 -4.03
CA GLN A 130 -19.94 -12.71 -4.36
C GLN A 130 -21.45 -12.45 -4.35
N ALA A 131 -21.94 -11.70 -3.36
CA ALA A 131 -23.34 -11.34 -3.26
C ALA A 131 -23.84 -10.45 -4.40
N ASN A 132 -22.95 -9.59 -4.96
CA ASN A 132 -23.31 -8.61 -5.99
C ASN A 132 -22.90 -8.99 -7.42
N THR A 133 -22.13 -10.08 -7.62
CA THR A 133 -21.70 -10.50 -8.95
C THR A 133 -22.77 -11.31 -9.72
N GLY A 134 -23.87 -11.69 -9.08
CA GLY A 134 -24.92 -12.54 -9.65
C GLY A 134 -26.25 -11.85 -9.91
N GLN A 135 -26.38 -10.54 -9.69
CA GLN A 135 -27.64 -9.84 -9.88
C GLN A 135 -27.73 -9.24 -11.29
N ASP A 136 -28.64 -9.78 -12.09
CA ASP A 136 -29.14 -9.11 -13.29
C ASP A 136 -29.89 -7.84 -12.85
N PRO A 137 -29.75 -6.72 -13.58
CA PRO A 137 -30.41 -5.45 -13.22
C PRO A 137 -31.95 -5.48 -13.23
N GLU A 138 -32.57 -6.59 -13.60
CA GLU A 138 -34.01 -6.74 -13.76
C GLU A 138 -34.70 -7.41 -12.55
N ASP A 139 -33.98 -7.89 -11.54
CA ASP A 139 -34.56 -8.51 -10.34
C ASP A 139 -34.75 -7.47 -9.20
N GLU A 140 -35.57 -6.44 -9.43
CA GLU A 140 -35.87 -5.36 -8.47
C GLU A 140 -36.90 -5.75 -7.38
N GLU A 141 -37.11 -7.01 -7.03
CA GLU A 141 -38.06 -7.41 -5.98
C GLU A 141 -37.41 -8.22 -4.82
N ALA A 142 -36.14 -8.00 -4.53
CA ALA A 142 -35.60 -8.48 -3.28
C ALA A 142 -35.65 -7.34 -2.25
N GLU A 143 -36.43 -7.51 -1.19
CA GLU A 143 -36.27 -6.77 0.08
C GLU A 143 -34.85 -7.04 0.59
N GLU A 144 -33.87 -6.35 -0.03
CA GLU A 144 -32.48 -6.51 0.33
C GLU A 144 -32.26 -5.89 1.69
N ASP A 145 -31.87 -6.77 2.60
CA ASP A 145 -31.26 -6.47 3.89
C ASP A 145 -30.44 -5.18 3.82
N ASP A 146 -30.95 -4.10 4.41
CA ASP A 146 -30.22 -2.84 4.60
C ASP A 146 -28.89 -3.09 5.36
N GLU A 147 -28.76 -4.19 6.09
CA GLU A 147 -27.52 -4.65 6.72
C GLU A 147 -26.46 -5.06 5.69
N LYS A 148 -26.82 -5.69 4.56
CA LYS A 148 -25.85 -6.07 3.51
C LYS A 148 -25.37 -4.88 2.68
N LYS A 149 -26.26 -3.90 2.46
CA LYS A 149 -25.88 -2.62 1.83
C LYS A 149 -25.01 -1.75 2.75
N ALA A 150 -25.17 -1.91 4.06
CA ALA A 150 -24.35 -1.22 5.07
C ALA A 150 -22.94 -1.84 5.24
N ALA A 151 -22.70 -3.05 4.75
CA ALA A 151 -21.47 -3.80 5.00
C ALA A 151 -20.23 -3.24 4.30
N TYR A 152 -20.40 -2.53 3.18
CA TYR A 152 -19.25 -1.96 2.44
C TYR A 152 -18.97 -0.51 2.84
N ARG A 153 -18.69 -0.29 4.13
CA ARG A 153 -18.31 1.04 4.63
C ARG A 153 -16.80 1.22 4.61
N PRO A 154 -16.31 2.42 4.21
CA PRO A 154 -14.91 2.75 4.36
C PRO A 154 -14.49 2.74 5.84
N GLN A 155 -13.23 2.48 6.08
CA GLN A 155 -12.65 2.49 7.44
C GLN A 155 -12.27 3.90 7.88
N VAL A 156 -11.98 4.78 6.91
CA VAL A 156 -11.68 6.19 7.13
C VAL A 156 -12.48 7.03 6.14
N PHE A 157 -13.01 8.14 6.61
CA PHE A 157 -13.85 9.07 5.87
C PHE A 157 -13.11 10.38 5.63
N LEU A 158 -13.22 10.90 4.41
CA LEU A 158 -12.72 12.20 4.00
C LEU A 158 -13.94 13.07 3.68
N PHE A 159 -14.17 14.07 4.49
CA PHE A 159 -15.37 14.88 4.41
C PHE A 159 -15.20 16.07 3.45
N SER A 160 -16.29 16.51 2.88
CA SER A 160 -16.36 17.70 2.04
C SER A 160 -16.02 19.01 2.80
N SER A 161 -15.97 18.97 4.14
CA SER A 161 -15.47 20.04 4.99
C SER A 161 -13.92 20.15 4.98
N GLY A 162 -13.22 19.12 4.52
CA GLY A 162 -11.76 18.98 4.58
C GLY A 162 -11.28 18.18 5.78
N ASP A 163 -12.18 17.82 6.70
CA ASP A 163 -11.84 16.97 7.84
C ASP A 163 -11.70 15.52 7.45
N LEU A 164 -10.97 14.75 8.28
CA LEU A 164 -10.80 13.32 8.13
C LEU A 164 -11.18 12.62 9.44
N SER A 165 -11.88 11.51 9.37
CA SER A 165 -12.29 10.75 10.56
C SER A 165 -12.42 9.25 10.27
N PRO A 166 -11.99 8.41 11.17
CA PRO A 166 -11.15 8.68 12.35
C PRO A 166 -9.70 8.99 11.96
N PRO A 167 -8.90 9.66 12.81
CA PRO A 167 -7.46 9.77 12.61
C PRO A 167 -6.83 8.38 12.63
N PHE A 168 -5.83 8.18 11.81
CA PHE A 168 -5.24 6.86 11.62
C PHE A 168 -3.75 6.92 11.32
N LYS A 169 -3.11 5.77 11.45
CA LYS A 169 -1.70 5.55 11.15
C LYS A 169 -1.56 4.35 10.22
N VAL A 170 -0.73 4.50 9.21
CA VAL A 170 -0.35 3.43 8.29
C VAL A 170 1.13 3.15 8.47
N GLU A 171 1.46 1.91 8.79
CA GLU A 171 2.83 1.42 8.79
C GLU A 171 3.01 0.48 7.61
N MET A 172 4.05 0.72 6.83
CA MET A 172 4.48 -0.16 5.76
C MET A 172 5.88 -0.68 6.06
N ARG A 173 6.06 -1.99 5.95
CA ARG A 173 7.35 -2.66 6.12
C ARG A 173 7.46 -3.83 5.16
N ARG A 174 8.68 -4.28 4.91
CA ARG A 174 8.90 -5.51 4.16
C ARG A 174 9.14 -6.67 5.12
N GLN A 175 8.72 -7.85 4.73
CA GLN A 175 8.90 -9.07 5.52
C GLN A 175 10.39 -9.37 5.82
N PHE A 176 11.29 -8.95 4.92
CA PHE A 176 12.74 -9.15 5.01
C PHE A 176 13.50 -7.83 4.78
N GLY A 177 13.16 -6.78 5.53
CA GLY A 177 13.79 -5.46 5.42
C GLY A 177 13.93 -4.79 6.77
N ASP A 178 14.90 -3.87 6.87
CA ASP A 178 15.14 -3.09 8.09
C ASP A 178 14.40 -1.75 8.07
N LEU A 179 13.82 -1.36 6.92
CA LEU A 179 13.11 -0.10 6.74
C LEU A 179 11.64 -0.25 7.14
N ARG A 180 11.20 0.64 8.02
CA ARG A 180 9.82 0.84 8.41
C ARG A 180 9.40 2.26 8.08
N LEU A 181 8.32 2.41 7.33
CA LEU A 181 7.72 3.69 6.99
C LEU A 181 6.39 3.84 7.69
N MET A 182 6.17 4.98 8.31
CA MET A 182 4.98 5.26 9.09
C MET A 182 4.39 6.59 8.67
N LEU A 183 3.17 6.56 8.17
CA LEU A 183 2.37 7.73 7.81
C LEU A 183 1.27 7.92 8.85
N GLU A 184 1.31 9.02 9.59
CA GLU A 184 0.31 9.38 10.58
C GLU A 184 -0.55 10.52 10.04
N ILE A 185 -1.88 10.37 10.14
CA ILE A 185 -2.84 11.35 9.63
C ILE A 185 -3.78 11.74 10.77
N ASN A 186 -3.84 13.02 11.06
CA ASN A 186 -4.72 13.57 12.08
C ASN A 186 -6.12 13.92 11.52
N GLU A 187 -7.00 14.36 12.40
CA GLU A 187 -8.38 14.74 12.08
C GLU A 187 -8.50 15.94 11.11
N PHE A 188 -7.45 16.76 11.02
CA PHE A 188 -7.39 17.91 10.10
C PHE A 188 -6.81 17.54 8.72
N GLY A 189 -6.48 16.26 8.50
CA GLY A 189 -5.86 15.78 7.28
C GLY A 189 -4.37 16.14 7.15
N GLU A 190 -3.73 16.62 8.25
CA GLU A 190 -2.29 16.83 8.27
C GLU A 190 -1.57 15.49 8.34
N MET A 191 -0.54 15.32 7.52
CA MET A 191 0.18 14.06 7.33
C MET A 191 1.62 14.21 7.81
N GLU A 192 2.11 13.24 8.57
CA GLU A 192 3.49 13.17 9.02
C GLU A 192 4.08 11.81 8.64
N LEU A 193 5.14 11.82 7.82
CA LEU A 193 5.85 10.63 7.40
C LEU A 193 7.13 10.46 8.21
N THR A 194 7.20 9.38 8.98
CA THR A 194 8.38 8.97 9.75
C THR A 194 9.08 7.79 9.08
N ARG A 195 10.41 7.81 9.06
CA ARG A 195 11.26 6.75 8.51
C ARG A 195 12.15 6.21 9.61
N ASP A 196 11.96 4.94 9.96
CA ASP A 196 12.78 4.22 10.93
C ASP A 196 13.54 3.09 10.22
N SER A 197 14.83 2.97 10.56
CA SER A 197 15.67 1.85 10.12
C SER A 197 16.30 1.20 11.36
N PHE A 198 16.22 -0.12 11.47
CA PHE A 198 16.77 -0.92 12.58
C PHE A 198 18.12 -1.51 12.23
#